data_99c7d85fb51cdf93a0a591db2b9e0d09
#
_entry.id   99c7d85fb51cdf93a0a591db2b9e0d09
#
_cell.length_a   1.000
_cell.length_b   1.000
_cell.length_c   1.000
_cell.angle_alpha   90.00
_cell.angle_beta   90.00
_cell.angle_gamma   90.00
#
_symmetry.space_group_name_H-M   'P 1'
#
loop_
_entity.id
_entity.type
_entity.pdbx_description
1 polymer ?
#
loop_
_entity_poly.entity_id
_entity_poly.type
_entity_poly.pdbx_seq_one_letter_code
_entity_poly.pdbx_strand_id
1 'polypeptide(L)'
;MKKSFLLNIEGKHRDRVLDAVKNEVRKYIKRERAKPLPAGVDFWDFDCKFGPSAEVAEVAHHSALNKLMDAVHQAGGAQFYVELLAKPGVRTARPAGEVPGDRVGDGEI
;
A
#
# COMPACT_ATOMS: atom_id res chain seq x y z
N MET A 1 -2.84 8.56 -5.76
CA MET A 1 -3.76 9.01 -4.68
C MET A 1 -2.94 9.58 -3.54
N LYS A 2 -3.27 10.77 -3.13
CA LYS A 2 -2.68 11.41 -1.95
C LYS A 2 -3.83 11.98 -1.16
N LYS A 3 -4.14 11.39 -0.01
CA LYS A 3 -5.36 11.78 0.69
C LYS A 3 -5.27 11.55 2.18
N SER A 4 -5.81 12.51 2.94
CA SER A 4 -6.01 12.35 4.37
C SER A 4 -7.44 11.86 4.59
N PHE A 5 -7.57 10.87 5.48
CA PHE A 5 -8.86 10.29 5.81
C PHE A 5 -9.16 10.57 7.28
N LEU A 6 -10.36 11.06 7.53
CA LEU A 6 -10.84 11.28 8.90
C LEU A 6 -11.59 10.04 9.36
N LEU A 7 -11.30 9.60 10.59
CA LEU A 7 -12.02 8.49 11.22
C LEU A 7 -13.15 8.97 12.12
N ASN A 8 -12.99 10.16 12.73
CA ASN A 8 -14.01 10.73 13.58
C ASN A 8 -14.93 11.62 12.76
N ILE A 9 -16.00 11.04 12.27
CA ILE A 9 -17.01 11.76 11.50
C ILE A 9 -18.30 11.74 12.30
N GLU A 10 -18.86 12.91 12.54
CA GLU A 10 -20.08 13.04 13.32
C GLU A 10 -21.19 12.22 12.69
N GLY A 11 -21.91 11.46 13.52
CA GLY A 11 -23.01 10.63 13.05
C GLY A 11 -22.62 9.33 12.43
N LYS A 12 -21.31 9.00 12.40
CA LYS A 12 -20.84 7.75 11.80
C LYS A 12 -19.98 6.96 12.77
N HIS A 13 -20.13 5.64 12.72
CA HIS A 13 -19.27 4.74 13.50
C HIS A 13 -17.89 4.66 12.89
N ARG A 14 -16.88 4.72 13.72
CA ARG A 14 -15.48 4.64 13.28
C ARG A 14 -15.21 3.38 12.50
N ASP A 15 -15.76 2.24 12.91
CA ASP A 15 -15.55 0.97 12.21
C ASP A 15 -16.02 1.04 10.77
N ARG A 16 -17.18 1.64 10.54
CA ARG A 16 -17.73 1.77 9.19
C ARG A 16 -16.94 2.74 8.34
N VAL A 17 -16.47 3.83 8.97
CA VAL A 17 -15.63 4.79 8.27
C VAL A 17 -14.33 4.11 7.84
N LEU A 18 -13.73 3.33 8.73
CA LEU A 18 -12.50 2.60 8.41
C LEU A 18 -12.73 1.61 7.26
N ASP A 19 -13.83 0.86 7.29
CA ASP A 19 -14.15 -0.08 6.22
C ASP A 19 -14.31 0.62 4.87
N ALA A 20 -14.96 1.79 4.88
CA ALA A 20 -15.13 2.58 3.65
C ALA A 20 -13.79 3.05 3.11
N VAL A 21 -12.89 3.48 3.99
CA VAL A 21 -11.55 3.90 3.59
C VAL A 21 -10.77 2.74 3.01
N LYS A 22 -10.79 1.58 3.67
CA LYS A 22 -10.12 0.38 3.16
C LYS A 22 -10.66 -0.01 1.79
N ASN A 23 -11.96 0.08 1.58
CA ASN A 23 -12.57 -0.18 0.29
C ASN A 23 -12.11 0.81 -0.77
N GLU A 24 -12.02 2.09 -0.43
CA GLU A 24 -11.56 3.11 -1.35
C GLU A 24 -10.13 2.83 -1.79
N VAL A 25 -9.25 2.51 -0.85
CA VAL A 25 -7.85 2.18 -1.14
C VAL A 25 -7.77 0.94 -2.03
N ARG A 26 -8.52 -0.11 -1.67
CA ARG A 26 -8.52 -1.36 -2.44
C ARG A 26 -9.01 -1.14 -3.87
N LYS A 27 -10.08 -0.36 -4.04
CA LYS A 27 -10.61 -0.07 -5.36
C LYS A 27 -9.63 0.74 -6.20
N TYR A 28 -8.92 1.67 -5.58
CA TYR A 28 -7.92 2.44 -6.28
C TYR A 28 -6.82 1.53 -6.83
N ILE A 29 -6.27 0.66 -5.98
CA ILE A 29 -5.23 -0.28 -6.38
C ILE A 29 -5.73 -1.18 -7.50
N LYS A 30 -6.93 -1.73 -7.35
CA LYS A 30 -7.51 -2.62 -8.35
C LYS A 30 -7.69 -1.91 -9.70
N ARG A 31 -8.17 -0.67 -9.66
CA ARG A 31 -8.38 0.12 -10.87
C ARG A 31 -7.06 0.40 -11.58
N GLU A 32 -6.03 0.77 -10.83
CA GLU A 32 -4.73 1.06 -11.42
C GLU A 32 -4.10 -0.20 -12.00
N ARG A 33 -4.27 -1.34 -11.36
CA ARG A 33 -3.75 -2.62 -11.86
C ARG A 33 -4.44 -3.09 -13.12
N ALA A 34 -5.65 -2.64 -13.37
CA ALA A 34 -6.41 -3.01 -14.56
C ALA A 34 -5.99 -2.23 -15.80
N LYS A 35 -5.19 -1.18 -15.65
CA LYS A 35 -4.73 -0.39 -16.78
C LYS A 35 -3.76 -1.19 -17.64
N PRO A 36 -3.76 -0.95 -18.97
CA PRO A 36 -2.81 -1.65 -19.85
C PRO A 36 -1.37 -1.38 -19.43
N LEU A 37 -0.53 -2.41 -19.51
CA LEU A 37 0.87 -2.31 -19.19
C LEU A 37 1.65 -1.78 -20.39
N PRO A 38 2.54 -0.79 -20.19
CA PRO A 38 3.45 -0.36 -21.25
C PRO A 38 4.39 -1.48 -21.67
N ALA A 39 4.98 -1.35 -22.86
CA ALA A 39 5.95 -2.33 -23.33
C ALA A 39 7.11 -2.45 -22.35
N GLY A 40 7.51 -3.69 -22.07
CA GLY A 40 8.60 -3.96 -21.13
C GLY A 40 8.23 -3.91 -19.67
N VAL A 41 6.97 -3.67 -19.35
CA VAL A 41 6.49 -3.61 -17.96
C VAL A 41 5.73 -4.89 -17.64
N ASP A 42 6.07 -5.53 -16.54
CA ASP A 42 5.47 -6.81 -16.16
C ASP A 42 4.26 -6.67 -15.25
N PHE A 43 4.21 -5.60 -14.47
CA PHE A 43 3.11 -5.39 -13.53
C PHE A 43 3.07 -3.93 -13.09
N TRP A 44 1.98 -3.54 -12.44
CA TRP A 44 1.89 -2.25 -11.78
C TRP A 44 2.33 -2.40 -10.34
N ASP A 45 3.28 -1.57 -9.95
CA ASP A 45 3.75 -1.49 -8.57
C ASP A 45 3.25 -0.18 -7.96
N PHE A 46 3.44 -0.01 -6.67
CA PHE A 46 2.97 1.18 -5.97
C PHE A 46 4.02 1.68 -5.00
N ASP A 47 4.28 2.99 -5.08
CA ASP A 47 5.01 3.69 -4.03
C ASP A 47 3.97 4.19 -3.03
N CYS A 48 4.08 3.76 -1.80
CA CYS A 48 3.10 4.06 -0.77
C CYS A 48 3.75 4.78 0.40
N LYS A 49 3.00 5.71 0.98
CA LYS A 49 3.36 6.33 2.25
C LYS A 49 2.15 6.33 3.16
N PHE A 50 2.41 6.23 4.45
CA PHE A 50 1.37 6.21 5.47
C PHE A 50 1.86 6.93 6.71
N GLY A 51 0.97 7.69 7.34
CA GLY A 51 1.28 8.38 8.58
C GLY A 51 0.10 9.19 9.09
N PRO A 52 0.28 9.88 10.20
CA PRO A 52 -0.79 10.72 10.75
C PRO A 52 -1.05 11.96 9.90
N SER A 53 -0.07 12.39 9.10
CA SER A 53 -0.22 13.51 8.17
C SER A 53 0.76 13.34 7.03
N ALA A 54 0.57 14.13 5.97
CA ALA A 54 1.44 14.07 4.79
C ALA A 54 2.90 14.38 5.15
N GLU A 55 3.10 15.27 6.11
CA GLU A 55 4.44 15.75 6.46
C GLU A 55 5.29 14.72 7.15
N VAL A 56 4.66 13.80 7.88
CA VAL A 56 5.37 12.77 8.65
C VAL A 56 5.06 11.38 8.13
N ALA A 57 4.47 11.27 6.95
CA ALA A 57 4.18 9.97 6.36
C ALA A 57 5.48 9.27 5.99
N GLU A 58 5.52 7.96 6.24
CA GLU A 58 6.69 7.13 5.98
C GLU A 58 6.40 6.13 4.90
N VAL A 59 7.45 5.69 4.22
CA VAL A 59 7.31 4.69 3.17
C VAL A 59 6.76 3.40 3.77
N ALA A 60 5.77 2.83 3.10
CA ALA A 60 5.17 1.56 3.51
C ALA A 60 4.81 0.76 2.27
N HIS A 61 4.83 -0.56 2.38
CA HIS A 61 4.39 -1.42 1.30
C HIS A 61 2.86 -1.44 1.28
N HIS A 62 2.26 -1.51 0.08
CA HIS A 62 0.81 -1.49 -0.01
C HIS A 62 0.13 -2.63 0.75
N SER A 63 0.81 -3.77 0.89
CA SER A 63 0.26 -4.90 1.65
C SER A 63 0.19 -4.63 3.15
N ALA A 64 0.90 -3.64 3.65
CA ALA A 64 0.89 -3.29 5.07
C ALA A 64 -0.17 -2.25 5.42
N LEU A 65 -0.81 -1.64 4.42
CA LEU A 65 -1.74 -0.53 4.66
C LEU A 65 -2.91 -0.91 5.56
N ASN A 66 -3.48 -2.11 5.37
CA ASN A 66 -4.61 -2.55 6.20
C ASN A 66 -4.22 -2.59 7.68
N LYS A 67 -3.06 -3.16 7.99
CA LYS A 67 -2.59 -3.23 9.38
C LYS A 67 -2.30 -1.86 9.94
N LEU A 68 -1.72 -0.97 9.13
CA LEU A 68 -1.42 0.38 9.57
C LEU A 68 -2.70 1.17 9.87
N MET A 69 -3.70 1.04 9.01
CA MET A 69 -5.00 1.67 9.23
C MET A 69 -5.68 1.13 10.48
N ASP A 70 -5.63 -0.20 10.69
CA ASP A 70 -6.18 -0.81 11.89
C ASP A 70 -5.48 -0.30 13.15
N ALA A 71 -4.15 -0.15 13.09
CA ALA A 71 -3.39 0.33 14.24
C ALA A 71 -3.81 1.74 14.66
N VAL A 72 -4.02 2.63 13.69
CA VAL A 72 -4.50 3.98 13.99
C VAL A 72 -5.88 3.93 14.62
N HIS A 73 -6.76 3.10 14.06
CA HIS A 73 -8.12 2.96 14.58
C HIS A 73 -8.11 2.45 16.02
N GLN A 74 -7.30 1.43 16.30
CA GLN A 74 -7.24 0.83 17.64
C GLN A 74 -6.60 1.78 18.66
N ALA A 75 -5.69 2.62 18.20
CA ALA A 75 -5.06 3.61 19.09
C ALA A 75 -5.95 4.84 19.33
N GLY A 76 -7.14 4.88 18.73
CA GLY A 76 -8.04 6.02 18.87
C GLY A 76 -7.69 7.22 18.03
N GLY A 77 -6.85 7.04 17.01
CA GLY A 77 -6.44 8.13 16.14
C GLY A 77 -7.62 8.72 15.37
N ALA A 78 -7.56 10.02 15.12
CA ALA A 78 -8.64 10.75 14.46
C ALA A 78 -8.52 10.74 12.95
N GLN A 79 -7.31 10.55 12.43
CA GLN A 79 -7.05 10.62 10.99
C GLN A 79 -5.78 9.89 10.63
N PHE A 80 -5.60 9.63 9.34
CA PHE A 80 -4.32 9.19 8.79
C PHE A 80 -4.21 9.66 7.34
N TYR A 81 -2.98 9.66 6.84
CA TYR A 81 -2.67 10.03 5.47
C TYR A 81 -2.20 8.80 4.71
N VAL A 82 -2.71 8.64 3.49
CA VAL A 82 -2.32 7.56 2.59
C VAL A 82 -1.87 8.14 1.27
N GLU A 83 -0.72 7.71 0.80
CA GLU A 83 -0.22 8.07 -0.52
C GLU A 83 0.02 6.80 -1.31
N LEU A 84 -0.54 6.76 -2.52
CA LEU A 84 -0.40 5.62 -3.43
C LEU A 84 -0.11 6.18 -4.81
N LEU A 85 1.06 5.84 -5.34
CA LEU A 85 1.47 6.25 -6.68
C LEU A 85 1.80 5.00 -7.49
N ALA A 86 1.02 4.75 -8.52
CA ALA A 86 1.26 3.61 -9.42
C ALA A 86 2.52 3.87 -10.22
N LYS A 87 3.34 2.85 -10.38
CA LYS A 87 4.57 2.93 -11.16
C LYS A 87 4.79 1.63 -11.93
N PRO A 88 5.51 1.68 -13.04
CA PRO A 88 5.86 0.47 -13.77
C PRO A 88 6.76 -0.41 -12.92
N GLY A 89 6.48 -1.72 -12.91
CA GLY A 89 7.31 -2.70 -12.25
C GLY A 89 7.81 -3.72 -13.26
N VAL A 90 9.03 -4.15 -13.09
CA VAL A 90 9.64 -5.16 -13.93
C VAL A 90 10.12 -6.28 -13.02
N ARG A 91 9.73 -7.50 -13.34
CA ARG A 91 10.21 -8.66 -12.60
C ARG A 91 11.67 -8.84 -12.88
N THR A 92 12.46 -8.84 -11.81
CA THR A 92 13.87 -9.09 -11.94
C THR A 92 14.06 -10.56 -12.22
N ALA A 93 14.58 -10.85 -13.41
CA ALA A 93 14.90 -12.22 -13.74
C ALA A 93 16.07 -12.64 -12.85
N ARG A 94 15.92 -13.76 -12.15
CA ARG A 94 17.02 -14.29 -11.38
C ARG A 94 18.05 -14.88 -12.31
N PRO A 95 19.31 -14.58 -12.11
CA PRO A 95 20.35 -15.23 -12.91
C PRO A 95 20.23 -16.74 -12.78
N ALA A 96 20.46 -17.42 -13.86
CA ALA A 96 20.48 -18.88 -13.84
C ALA A 96 21.53 -19.35 -12.84
N GLY A 97 21.16 -20.27 -11.99
CA GLY A 97 22.03 -20.75 -10.94
C GLY A 97 21.98 -19.93 -9.66
N GLU A 98 21.38 -18.82 -9.68
CA GLU A 98 21.10 -18.06 -8.47
C GLU A 98 19.87 -18.65 -7.84
N VAL A 99 20.03 -19.19 -6.85
CA VAL A 99 18.97 -19.94 -6.37
C VAL A 99 18.38 -19.44 -5.14
N PRO A 100 18.36 -19.58 -5.26
CA PRO A 100 17.87 -19.13 -4.46
C PRO A 100 17.88 -19.26 -3.35
N GLY A 101 18.82 -19.35 -3.78
CA GLY A 101 18.85 -19.31 -2.87
C GLY A 101 19.07 -18.92 -2.58
N ASP A 102 19.73 -19.25 -2.81
CA ASP A 102 19.89 -18.84 -2.28
C ASP A 102 19.83 -18.35 -1.99
N ARG A 103 20.38 -18.64 -1.91
CA ARG A 103 20.31 -18.25 -1.22
C ARG A 103 19.97 -18.00 -0.81
N VAL A 104 20.66 -18.38 -1.17
CA VAL A 104 20.29 -18.11 -0.36
C VAL A 104 19.93 -17.78 0.01
N GLY A 105 20.64 -18.46 -0.43
CA GLY A 105 20.20 -18.23 0.38
C GLY A 105 19.85 -17.83 0.50
N ASP A 106 20.44 -17.97 0.37
CA ASP A 106 19.99 -17.68 0.83
C ASP A 106 19.56 -17.47 0.93
N GLY A 107 20.60 -17.82 0.65
CA GLY A 107 20.23 -17.84 1.23
C GLY A 107 20.01 -17.64 1.23
N GLU A 108 20.34 -17.61 1.18
CA GLU A 108 20.18 -17.54 1.48
C GLU A 108 19.93 -17.38 1.51
N ILE A 109 20.86 -17.95 1.28
CA ILE A 109 20.66 -17.98 1.64
C ILE A 109 20.35 -17.87 1.84
#